data_7ddabce4b8e3bcbac17dd6f199f5880b
#
_entry.id   7ddabce4b8e3bcbac17dd6f199f5880b
#
_cell.length_a   1.000
_cell.length_b   1.000
_cell.length_c   1.000
_cell.angle_alpha   90.00
_cell.angle_beta   90.00
_cell.angle_gamma   90.00
#
_symmetry.space_group_name_H-M   'P 1'
#
loop_
_entity.id
_entity.type
_entity.pdbx_description
1 polymer ?
#
loop_
_entity_poly.entity_id
_entity_poly.type
_entity_poly.pdbx_seq_one_letter_code
_entity_poly.pdbx_strand_id
1 'polypeptide(L)'
;AIAGRMMFKRVMGKASFCNIQDLQGSIQVYVARDAIGTESYADFKRSDIGDIFGLEGFAFRTRTGEISIHAEKMTLLSKSLQILPEKFHGLTDTDTRYRQRYVDLIMNPESKETFIKRSQILKEIRNFLDGRGFMEVETPMLVSNAGGAAARPFETHYNALNEDVKLRISLELYLKRLIVGGLERVYEIGRVFRNEGVDTRHNPEFTLMELYQAYTDYEGMMELTESMFRYL
;
A
#
# COMPACT_ATOMS: atom_id res chain seq x y z
N ALA A 1 18.84 16.15 -8.77
CA ALA A 1 19.21 14.98 -7.97
C ALA A 1 17.99 14.03 -7.89
N ILE A 2 18.24 12.73 -7.87
CA ILE A 2 17.24 11.67 -7.66
C ILE A 2 17.79 10.64 -6.68
N ALA A 3 16.92 9.83 -6.09
CA ALA A 3 17.30 8.69 -5.28
C ALA A 3 16.35 7.52 -5.55
N GLY A 4 16.87 6.29 -5.41
CA GLY A 4 16.07 5.10 -5.61
C GLY A 4 16.87 3.81 -5.47
N ARG A 5 16.18 2.70 -5.65
CA ARG A 5 16.74 1.35 -5.57
C ARG A 5 17.32 0.94 -6.92
N MET A 6 18.55 0.45 -6.90
CA MET A 6 19.19 -0.12 -8.09
C MET A 6 18.60 -1.51 -8.39
N MET A 7 17.87 -1.62 -9.52
CA MET A 7 17.18 -2.84 -9.93
C MET A 7 17.89 -3.59 -11.07
N PHE A 8 18.87 -2.96 -11.67
CA PHE A 8 19.68 -3.55 -12.75
C PHE A 8 21.04 -2.87 -12.76
N LYS A 9 22.07 -3.66 -13.09
CA LYS A 9 23.43 -3.16 -13.27
C LYS A 9 24.14 -3.92 -14.38
N ARG A 10 24.78 -3.18 -15.29
CA ARG A 10 25.62 -3.73 -16.35
C ARG A 10 26.94 -2.99 -16.39
N VAL A 11 28.02 -3.66 -15.99
CA VAL A 11 29.37 -3.10 -15.97
C VAL A 11 30.06 -3.36 -17.31
N MET A 12 30.59 -2.31 -17.95
CA MET A 12 31.29 -2.38 -19.24
C MET A 12 32.58 -1.56 -19.20
N GLY A 13 33.61 -2.09 -18.58
CA GLY A 13 34.94 -1.45 -18.52
C GLY A 13 34.95 -0.12 -17.74
N LYS A 14 35.12 1.01 -18.43
CA LYS A 14 35.18 2.37 -17.86
C LYS A 14 33.81 3.06 -17.76
N ALA A 15 32.78 2.47 -18.36
CA ALA A 15 31.42 2.96 -18.33
C ALA A 15 30.47 1.83 -17.96
N SER A 16 29.34 2.17 -17.39
CA SER A 16 28.34 1.20 -16.94
C SER A 16 26.95 1.79 -17.09
N PHE A 17 25.96 0.93 -17.05
CA PHE A 17 24.56 1.31 -16.94
C PHE A 17 23.94 0.65 -15.73
N CYS A 18 23.06 1.35 -15.05
CA CYS A 18 22.16 0.77 -14.05
C CYS A 18 20.76 1.38 -14.21
N ASN A 19 19.77 0.73 -13.62
CA ASN A 19 18.43 1.30 -13.52
C ASN A 19 18.14 1.59 -12.05
N ILE A 20 17.70 2.80 -11.79
CA ILE A 20 17.25 3.25 -10.47
C ILE A 20 15.73 3.37 -10.50
N GLN A 21 15.09 2.79 -9.50
CA GLN A 21 13.64 2.74 -9.36
C GLN A 21 13.18 3.41 -8.07
N ASP A 22 12.14 4.23 -8.17
CA ASP A 22 11.44 4.83 -7.04
C ASP A 22 9.93 4.59 -7.12
N LEU A 23 9.11 5.41 -6.46
CA LEU A 23 7.66 5.30 -6.51
C LEU A 23 7.10 5.72 -7.88
N GLN A 24 7.73 6.69 -8.55
CA GLN A 24 7.28 7.25 -9.83
C GLN A 24 7.60 6.35 -11.02
N GLY A 25 8.66 5.54 -10.91
CA GLY A 25 9.07 4.65 -11.99
C GLY A 25 10.53 4.24 -11.95
N SER A 26 11.06 3.90 -13.12
CA SER A 26 12.46 3.49 -13.29
C SER A 26 13.12 4.32 -14.37
N ILE A 27 14.36 4.72 -14.12
CA ILE A 27 15.18 5.45 -15.10
C ILE A 27 16.55 4.80 -15.26
N GLN A 28 17.04 4.77 -16.49
CA GLN A 28 18.40 4.34 -16.80
C GLN A 28 19.40 5.40 -16.35
N VAL A 29 20.51 4.96 -15.79
CA VAL A 29 21.63 5.81 -15.38
C VAL A 29 22.88 5.34 -16.09
N TYR A 30 23.56 6.26 -16.76
CA TYR A 30 24.89 6.08 -17.30
C TYR A 30 25.93 6.51 -16.27
N VAL A 31 26.81 5.60 -15.93
CA VAL A 31 27.84 5.79 -14.88
C VAL A 31 29.22 5.64 -15.53
N ALA A 32 29.90 6.76 -15.73
CA ALA A 32 31.24 6.80 -16.31
C ALA A 32 32.29 7.04 -15.21
N ARG A 33 33.37 6.24 -15.23
CA ARG A 33 34.46 6.39 -14.26
C ARG A 33 35.06 7.79 -14.27
N ASP A 34 35.20 8.38 -15.46
CA ASP A 34 35.84 9.68 -15.62
C ASP A 34 34.92 10.84 -15.15
N ALA A 35 33.61 10.58 -15.01
CA ALA A 35 32.64 11.55 -14.49
C ALA A 35 32.51 11.49 -12.97
N ILE A 36 32.37 10.29 -12.39
CA ILE A 36 32.15 10.13 -10.92
C ILE A 36 33.44 9.89 -10.14
N GLY A 37 34.58 9.72 -10.82
CA GLY A 37 35.87 9.44 -10.21
C GLY A 37 36.16 7.94 -10.04
N THR A 38 37.46 7.60 -9.96
CA THR A 38 37.92 6.21 -9.94
C THR A 38 37.46 5.45 -8.69
N GLU A 39 37.47 6.08 -7.53
CA GLU A 39 37.07 5.49 -6.24
C GLU A 39 35.57 5.22 -6.22
N SER A 40 34.75 6.24 -6.49
CA SER A 40 33.30 6.09 -6.55
C SER A 40 32.85 5.06 -7.60
N TYR A 41 33.56 4.97 -8.72
CA TYR A 41 33.30 3.96 -9.73
C TYR A 41 33.67 2.55 -9.27
N ALA A 42 34.73 2.39 -8.47
CA ALA A 42 35.10 1.12 -7.86
C ALA A 42 34.03 0.68 -6.84
N ASP A 43 33.50 1.61 -6.03
CA ASP A 43 32.41 1.36 -5.09
C ASP A 43 31.13 0.97 -5.82
N PHE A 44 30.77 1.69 -6.88
CA PHE A 44 29.64 1.30 -7.74
C PHE A 44 29.79 -0.12 -8.29
N LYS A 45 30.98 -0.51 -8.75
CA LYS A 45 31.20 -1.87 -9.24
C LYS A 45 31.01 -2.95 -8.16
N ARG A 46 31.33 -2.64 -6.89
CA ARG A 46 31.14 -3.54 -5.74
C ARG A 46 29.72 -3.53 -5.18
N SER A 47 28.90 -2.56 -5.57
CA SER A 47 27.52 -2.48 -5.10
C SER A 47 26.67 -3.65 -5.62
N ASP A 48 25.55 -3.92 -4.96
CA ASP A 48 24.64 -5.01 -5.30
C ASP A 48 23.29 -4.50 -5.81
N ILE A 49 22.60 -5.33 -6.57
CA ILE A 49 21.18 -5.11 -6.92
C ILE A 49 20.37 -5.08 -5.62
N GLY A 50 19.52 -4.05 -5.49
CA GLY A 50 18.79 -3.77 -4.26
C GLY A 50 19.37 -2.62 -3.44
N ASP A 51 20.63 -2.23 -3.65
CA ASP A 51 21.21 -1.06 -2.99
C ASP A 51 20.44 0.23 -3.35
N ILE A 52 20.36 1.16 -2.41
CA ILE A 52 19.72 2.46 -2.63
C ILE A 52 20.80 3.50 -2.86
N PHE A 53 20.67 4.21 -3.97
CA PHE A 53 21.61 5.27 -4.37
C PHE A 53 20.94 6.63 -4.46
N GLY A 54 21.69 7.67 -4.05
CA GLY A 54 21.44 9.05 -4.44
C GLY A 54 22.32 9.42 -5.61
N LEU A 55 21.77 10.17 -6.57
CA LEU A 55 22.41 10.54 -7.82
C LEU A 55 22.27 12.03 -8.09
N GLU A 56 23.37 12.66 -8.50
CA GLU A 56 23.37 13.99 -9.08
C GLU A 56 23.88 13.88 -10.53
N GLY A 57 23.31 14.66 -11.44
CA GLY A 57 23.67 14.64 -12.85
C GLY A 57 22.58 15.28 -13.70
N PHE A 58 22.64 15.07 -15.00
CA PHE A 58 21.72 15.64 -15.97
C PHE A 58 21.07 14.59 -16.88
N ALA A 59 19.88 14.91 -17.35
CA ALA A 59 19.16 14.06 -18.30
C ALA A 59 19.75 14.19 -19.70
N PHE A 60 19.90 13.07 -20.39
CA PHE A 60 20.33 13.04 -21.78
C PHE A 60 19.62 11.92 -22.53
N ARG A 61 19.72 11.94 -23.85
CA ARG A 61 19.22 10.86 -24.70
C ARG A 61 20.38 10.03 -25.25
N THR A 62 20.33 8.73 -25.03
CA THR A 62 21.33 7.79 -25.58
C THR A 62 21.24 7.72 -27.11
N ARG A 63 22.24 7.10 -27.75
CA ARG A 63 22.24 6.87 -29.21
C ARG A 63 21.06 6.02 -29.69
N THR A 64 20.52 5.18 -28.82
CA THR A 64 19.34 4.34 -29.09
C THR A 64 18.02 5.02 -28.78
N GLY A 65 18.04 6.29 -28.35
CA GLY A 65 16.86 7.08 -28.05
C GLY A 65 16.36 7.01 -26.60
N GLU A 66 16.98 6.19 -25.72
CA GLU A 66 16.60 6.05 -24.32
C GLU A 66 16.90 7.30 -23.52
N ILE A 67 15.93 7.79 -22.75
CA ILE A 67 16.14 8.90 -21.80
C ILE A 67 16.85 8.36 -20.57
N SER A 68 17.99 8.94 -20.25
CA SER A 68 18.87 8.46 -19.19
C SER A 68 19.44 9.62 -18.39
N ILE A 69 19.93 9.33 -17.20
CA ILE A 69 20.70 10.28 -16.39
C ILE A 69 22.19 9.99 -16.61
N HIS A 70 22.96 11.02 -16.96
CA HIS A 70 24.41 10.98 -16.88
C HIS A 70 24.83 11.34 -15.44
N ALA A 71 25.34 10.37 -14.70
CA ALA A 71 25.73 10.57 -13.32
C ALA A 71 27.04 11.38 -13.24
N GLU A 72 27.03 12.46 -12.46
CA GLU A 72 28.19 13.26 -12.07
C GLU A 72 28.63 12.94 -10.65
N LYS A 73 27.67 12.52 -9.81
CA LYS A 73 27.93 12.02 -8.46
C LYS A 73 26.98 10.88 -8.12
N MET A 74 27.49 9.88 -7.41
CA MET A 74 26.72 8.72 -6.98
C MET A 74 27.10 8.37 -5.54
N THR A 75 26.11 8.31 -4.66
CA THR A 75 26.29 8.06 -3.23
C THR A 75 25.47 6.86 -2.80
N LEU A 76 26.10 5.87 -2.19
CA LEU A 76 25.37 4.76 -1.55
C LEU A 76 24.66 5.28 -0.31
N LEU A 77 23.34 5.25 -0.31
CA LEU A 77 22.49 5.70 0.80
C LEU A 77 22.15 4.56 1.76
N SER A 78 21.94 3.36 1.22
CA SER A 78 21.62 2.16 2.00
C SER A 78 22.05 0.91 1.27
N LYS A 79 22.70 0.01 2.00
CA LYS A 79 23.15 -1.28 1.49
C LYS A 79 22.08 -2.35 1.62
N SER A 80 21.81 -3.07 0.55
CA SER A 80 21.01 -4.28 0.59
C SER A 80 21.85 -5.45 1.11
N LEU A 81 21.48 -5.96 2.28
CA LEU A 81 22.21 -7.08 2.92
C LEU A 81 21.71 -8.45 2.48
N GLN A 82 20.57 -8.50 1.79
CA GLN A 82 20.00 -9.72 1.22
C GLN A 82 19.85 -9.58 -0.28
N ILE A 83 20.13 -10.67 -1.00
CA ILE A 83 20.00 -10.73 -2.45
C ILE A 83 18.50 -10.74 -2.79
N LEU A 84 18.10 -9.86 -3.72
CA LEU A 84 16.75 -9.89 -4.27
C LEU A 84 16.56 -11.12 -5.17
N PRO A 85 15.34 -11.69 -5.26
CA PRO A 85 15.01 -12.74 -6.21
C PRO A 85 15.38 -12.36 -7.65
N GLU A 86 15.58 -13.36 -8.51
CA GLU A 86 15.91 -13.09 -9.91
C GLU A 86 14.84 -12.29 -10.63
N LYS A 87 15.28 -11.26 -11.36
CA LYS A 87 14.42 -10.27 -12.01
C LYS A 87 13.49 -10.86 -13.07
N PHE A 88 13.92 -11.90 -13.79
CA PHE A 88 13.20 -12.40 -14.97
C PHE A 88 11.90 -13.14 -14.64
N HIS A 89 11.80 -13.70 -13.45
CA HIS A 89 10.61 -14.46 -13.04
C HIS A 89 9.84 -13.78 -11.91
N GLY A 90 10.35 -12.67 -11.37
CA GLY A 90 9.78 -11.99 -10.20
C GLY A 90 9.76 -12.92 -8.98
N LEU A 91 8.92 -12.59 -8.02
CA LEU A 91 8.61 -13.45 -6.90
C LEU A 91 7.31 -14.20 -7.23
N THR A 92 7.40 -15.47 -7.63
CA THR A 92 6.25 -16.26 -8.11
C THR A 92 5.58 -17.09 -7.02
N ASP A 93 6.34 -17.52 -6.00
CA ASP A 93 5.80 -18.29 -4.89
C ASP A 93 4.80 -17.49 -4.07
N THR A 94 3.54 -17.93 -4.07
CA THR A 94 2.42 -17.21 -3.45
C THR A 94 2.59 -17.03 -1.95
N ASP A 95 3.06 -18.05 -1.24
CA ASP A 95 3.26 -17.99 0.21
C ASP A 95 4.33 -16.95 0.57
N THR A 96 5.45 -16.97 -0.13
CA THR A 96 6.52 -15.97 0.04
C THR A 96 6.03 -14.55 -0.31
N ARG A 97 5.22 -14.38 -1.36
CA ARG A 97 4.63 -13.08 -1.72
C ARG A 97 3.75 -12.51 -0.58
N TYR A 98 3.01 -13.36 0.10
CA TYR A 98 2.20 -12.92 1.26
C TYR A 98 3.03 -12.67 2.50
N ARG A 99 3.99 -13.54 2.82
CA ARG A 99 4.83 -13.44 4.03
C ARG A 99 5.89 -12.36 3.94
N GLN A 100 6.44 -12.13 2.74
CA GLN A 100 7.45 -11.12 2.46
C GLN A 100 6.89 -10.06 1.49
N ARG A 101 5.78 -9.45 1.85
CA ARG A 101 5.09 -8.46 1.01
C ARG A 101 6.00 -7.32 0.57
N TYR A 102 6.94 -6.90 1.40
CA TYR A 102 7.92 -5.88 1.05
C TYR A 102 8.84 -6.30 -0.11
N VAL A 103 9.18 -7.58 -0.23
CA VAL A 103 9.93 -8.10 -1.38
C VAL A 103 9.04 -8.18 -2.62
N ASP A 104 7.80 -8.67 -2.46
CA ASP A 104 6.80 -8.69 -3.53
C ASP A 104 6.58 -7.28 -4.13
N LEU A 105 6.49 -6.24 -3.32
CA LEU A 105 6.36 -4.86 -3.76
C LEU A 105 7.58 -4.32 -4.51
N ILE A 106 8.78 -4.85 -4.24
CA ILE A 106 10.01 -4.50 -4.96
C ILE A 106 10.05 -5.20 -6.32
N MET A 107 9.65 -6.47 -6.36
CA MET A 107 9.86 -7.34 -7.52
C MET A 107 8.69 -7.35 -8.50
N ASN A 108 7.45 -7.17 -8.01
CA ASN A 108 6.22 -7.31 -8.77
C ASN A 108 5.49 -5.94 -8.85
N PRO A 109 5.66 -5.18 -9.94
CA PRO A 109 5.03 -3.86 -10.09
C PRO A 109 3.51 -3.88 -9.98
N GLU A 110 2.85 -4.93 -10.46
CA GLU A 110 1.40 -5.10 -10.40
C GLU A 110 0.87 -5.19 -8.96
N SER A 111 1.64 -5.80 -8.05
CA SER A 111 1.29 -5.81 -6.62
C SER A 111 1.31 -4.40 -6.05
N LYS A 112 2.34 -3.61 -6.36
CA LYS A 112 2.46 -2.22 -5.95
C LYS A 112 1.32 -1.36 -6.48
N GLU A 113 0.97 -1.51 -7.75
CA GLU A 113 -0.18 -0.84 -8.37
C GLU A 113 -1.50 -1.16 -7.67
N THR A 114 -1.73 -2.42 -7.33
CA THR A 114 -2.92 -2.87 -6.61
C THR A 114 -3.08 -2.15 -5.27
N PHE A 115 -2.01 -2.01 -4.49
CA PHE A 115 -2.05 -1.29 -3.21
C PHE A 115 -2.26 0.21 -3.38
N ILE A 116 -1.65 0.82 -4.41
CA ILE A 116 -1.87 2.23 -4.74
C ILE A 116 -3.34 2.46 -5.13
N LYS A 117 -3.89 1.64 -6.04
CA LYS A 117 -5.31 1.71 -6.46
C LYS A 117 -6.26 1.52 -5.28
N ARG A 118 -5.97 0.57 -4.38
CA ARG A 118 -6.77 0.38 -3.16
C ARG A 118 -6.84 1.67 -2.32
N SER A 119 -5.70 2.33 -2.11
CA SER A 119 -5.66 3.58 -1.35
C SER A 119 -6.42 4.72 -2.05
N GLN A 120 -6.33 4.78 -3.38
CA GLN A 120 -7.10 5.74 -4.18
C GLN A 120 -8.61 5.48 -4.08
N ILE A 121 -9.06 4.24 -4.21
CA ILE A 121 -10.48 3.86 -4.07
C ILE A 121 -11.01 4.30 -2.70
N LEU A 122 -10.29 4.01 -1.62
CA LEU A 122 -10.73 4.43 -0.28
C LEU A 122 -10.82 5.95 -0.13
N LYS A 123 -9.89 6.68 -0.75
CA LYS A 123 -9.93 8.15 -0.77
C LYS A 123 -11.15 8.65 -1.55
N GLU A 124 -11.45 8.08 -2.71
CA GLU A 124 -12.59 8.51 -3.52
C GLU A 124 -13.94 8.13 -2.87
N ILE A 125 -14.04 7.01 -2.17
CA ILE A 125 -15.21 6.69 -1.35
C ILE A 125 -15.46 7.79 -0.31
N ARG A 126 -14.42 8.24 0.40
CA ARG A 126 -14.52 9.36 1.36
C ARG A 126 -14.98 10.64 0.67
N ASN A 127 -14.33 11.02 -0.41
CA ASN A 127 -14.69 12.23 -1.18
C ASN A 127 -16.17 12.20 -1.61
N PHE A 128 -16.65 11.02 -2.06
CA PHE A 128 -18.03 10.84 -2.49
C PHE A 128 -19.02 11.00 -1.33
N LEU A 129 -18.74 10.40 -0.20
CA LEU A 129 -19.63 10.42 0.97
C LEU A 129 -19.62 11.80 1.67
N ASP A 130 -18.44 12.38 1.85
CA ASP A 130 -18.27 13.72 2.42
C ASP A 130 -18.99 14.79 1.58
N GLY A 131 -18.85 14.67 0.23
CA GLY A 131 -19.56 15.56 -0.71
C GLY A 131 -21.10 15.44 -0.66
N ARG A 132 -21.64 14.40 -0.01
CA ARG A 132 -23.08 14.17 0.23
C ARG A 132 -23.51 14.44 1.67
N GLY A 133 -22.61 15.02 2.46
CA GLY A 133 -22.87 15.39 3.85
C GLY A 133 -22.90 14.22 4.83
N PHE A 134 -22.27 13.11 4.49
CA PHE A 134 -21.99 12.06 5.45
C PHE A 134 -20.79 12.44 6.32
N MET A 135 -20.84 12.06 7.58
CA MET A 135 -19.77 12.24 8.55
C MET A 135 -19.04 10.91 8.76
N GLU A 136 -17.71 10.88 8.52
CA GLU A 136 -16.90 9.74 8.93
C GLU A 136 -16.77 9.71 10.46
N VAL A 137 -17.02 8.57 11.05
CA VAL A 137 -16.94 8.38 12.51
C VAL A 137 -16.07 7.17 12.84
N GLU A 138 -15.56 7.14 14.07
CA GLU A 138 -14.84 6.00 14.62
C GLU A 138 -15.61 5.48 15.84
N THR A 139 -15.86 4.17 15.86
CA THR A 139 -16.57 3.51 16.95
C THR A 139 -15.69 2.42 17.58
N PRO A 140 -15.98 1.97 18.82
CA PRO A 140 -15.14 1.03 19.55
C PRO A 140 -14.93 -0.30 18.82
N MET A 141 -13.67 -0.77 18.78
CA MET A 141 -13.31 -2.13 18.33
C MET A 141 -13.52 -3.15 19.44
N LEU A 142 -13.27 -2.79 20.70
CA LEU A 142 -13.54 -3.63 21.86
C LEU A 142 -14.96 -3.39 22.33
N VAL A 143 -15.76 -4.44 22.34
CA VAL A 143 -17.19 -4.38 22.65
C VAL A 143 -17.56 -5.46 23.66
N SER A 144 -18.50 -5.16 24.54
CA SER A 144 -19.07 -6.17 25.45
C SER A 144 -20.01 -7.14 24.72
N ASN A 145 -20.72 -6.64 23.70
CA ASN A 145 -21.62 -7.43 22.87
C ASN A 145 -21.28 -7.29 21.39
N ALA A 146 -20.82 -8.39 20.78
CA ALA A 146 -20.59 -8.46 19.35
C ALA A 146 -21.90 -8.78 18.63
N GLY A 147 -22.44 -7.80 17.93
CA GLY A 147 -23.70 -7.92 17.17
C GLY A 147 -23.62 -7.24 15.80
N GLY A 148 -24.74 -7.23 15.05
CA GLY A 148 -24.82 -6.67 13.71
C GLY A 148 -24.45 -7.64 12.60
N ALA A 149 -24.01 -8.86 12.94
CA ALA A 149 -23.72 -9.93 11.98
C ALA A 149 -23.89 -11.30 12.65
N ALA A 150 -24.02 -12.35 11.85
CA ALA A 150 -23.99 -13.73 12.31
C ALA A 150 -22.55 -14.28 12.13
N ALA A 151 -21.66 -13.96 13.08
CA ALA A 151 -20.27 -14.38 13.03
C ALA A 151 -19.74 -14.66 14.44
N ARG A 152 -18.70 -15.50 14.51
CA ARG A 152 -18.03 -15.81 15.79
C ARG A 152 -17.00 -14.72 16.10
N PRO A 153 -17.07 -14.05 17.27
CA PRO A 153 -16.09 -13.04 17.65
C PRO A 153 -14.76 -13.65 18.12
N PHE A 154 -13.68 -12.87 18.10
CA PHE A 154 -12.51 -13.08 18.94
C PHE A 154 -12.81 -12.52 20.33
N GLU A 155 -12.39 -13.23 21.36
CA GLU A 155 -12.56 -12.85 22.76
C GLU A 155 -11.21 -12.50 23.37
N THR A 156 -11.21 -11.52 24.28
CA THR A 156 -10.03 -11.09 25.02
C THR A 156 -10.43 -10.55 26.39
N HIS A 157 -9.46 -10.39 27.30
CA HIS A 157 -9.69 -9.89 28.63
C HIS A 157 -9.22 -8.44 28.79
N TYR A 158 -10.08 -7.57 29.32
CA TYR A 158 -9.75 -6.20 29.63
C TYR A 158 -9.29 -6.08 31.10
N ASN A 159 -7.98 -6.13 31.30
CA ASN A 159 -7.38 -6.20 32.64
C ASN A 159 -7.81 -5.08 33.59
N ALA A 160 -7.94 -3.85 33.11
CA ALA A 160 -8.28 -2.70 33.97
C ALA A 160 -9.68 -2.78 34.57
N LEU A 161 -10.62 -3.41 33.86
CA LEU A 161 -12.02 -3.59 34.33
C LEU A 161 -12.26 -5.02 34.83
N ASN A 162 -11.30 -5.93 34.64
CA ASN A 162 -11.44 -7.37 34.92
C ASN A 162 -12.68 -7.96 34.25
N GLU A 163 -12.87 -7.65 32.96
CA GLU A 163 -14.02 -8.07 32.15
C GLU A 163 -13.57 -8.73 30.85
N ASP A 164 -14.33 -9.73 30.40
CA ASP A 164 -14.16 -10.30 29.08
C ASP A 164 -14.86 -9.43 28.04
N VAL A 165 -14.12 -9.06 27.00
CA VAL A 165 -14.59 -8.25 25.89
C VAL A 165 -14.34 -8.97 24.57
N LYS A 166 -14.98 -8.51 23.52
CA LYS A 166 -14.91 -9.12 22.18
C LYS A 166 -14.40 -8.09 21.19
N LEU A 167 -13.73 -8.57 20.15
CA LEU A 167 -13.47 -7.75 18.96
C LEU A 167 -14.75 -7.68 18.14
N ARG A 168 -15.10 -6.49 17.66
CA ARG A 168 -16.32 -6.24 16.86
C ARG A 168 -16.35 -7.07 15.60
N ILE A 169 -17.51 -7.59 15.23
CA ILE A 169 -17.77 -8.37 14.01
C ILE A 169 -18.47 -7.54 12.92
N SER A 170 -18.97 -6.35 13.26
CA SER A 170 -19.62 -5.36 12.39
C SER A 170 -19.55 -3.97 13.02
N LEU A 171 -19.91 -2.95 12.25
CA LEU A 171 -19.96 -1.54 12.67
C LEU A 171 -21.38 -1.12 13.06
N GLU A 172 -22.38 -1.92 12.75
CA GLU A 172 -23.81 -1.62 12.75
C GLU A 172 -24.34 -0.98 14.05
N LEU A 173 -24.10 -1.65 15.19
CA LEU A 173 -24.77 -1.28 16.43
C LEU A 173 -24.44 0.14 16.93
N TYR A 174 -23.19 0.53 16.77
CA TYR A 174 -22.75 1.87 17.17
C TYR A 174 -23.21 2.94 16.18
N LEU A 175 -23.16 2.67 14.87
CA LEU A 175 -23.62 3.60 13.86
C LEU A 175 -25.12 3.88 14.02
N LYS A 176 -25.92 2.85 14.29
CA LYS A 176 -27.36 3.03 14.60
C LYS A 176 -27.59 3.89 15.85
N ARG A 177 -26.76 3.76 16.90
CA ARG A 177 -26.85 4.63 18.09
C ARG A 177 -26.54 6.08 17.76
N LEU A 178 -25.60 6.34 16.82
CA LEU A 178 -25.30 7.70 16.37
C LEU A 178 -26.48 8.31 15.62
N ILE A 179 -27.19 7.53 14.79
CA ILE A 179 -28.45 7.97 14.16
C ILE A 179 -29.51 8.33 15.23
N VAL A 180 -29.70 7.50 16.23
CA VAL A 180 -30.60 7.80 17.36
C VAL A 180 -30.16 9.08 18.09
N GLY A 181 -28.84 9.32 18.17
CA GLY A 181 -28.27 10.54 18.76
C GLY A 181 -28.40 11.78 17.89
N GLY A 182 -28.99 11.69 16.69
CA GLY A 182 -29.27 12.82 15.81
C GLY A 182 -28.18 13.09 14.75
N LEU A 183 -27.20 12.19 14.57
CA LEU A 183 -26.27 12.25 13.44
C LEU A 183 -26.93 11.59 12.22
N GLU A 184 -27.55 12.37 11.37
CA GLU A 184 -28.46 11.90 10.33
C GLU A 184 -27.79 11.15 9.17
N ARG A 185 -26.48 11.32 8.95
CA ARG A 185 -25.69 10.67 7.91
C ARG A 185 -24.31 10.34 8.45
N VAL A 186 -24.04 9.07 8.67
CA VAL A 186 -22.75 8.60 9.21
C VAL A 186 -22.21 7.43 8.41
N TYR A 187 -20.90 7.31 8.34
CA TYR A 187 -20.24 6.13 7.85
C TYR A 187 -18.96 5.86 8.64
N GLU A 188 -18.53 4.62 8.63
CA GLU A 188 -17.24 4.20 9.16
C GLU A 188 -16.57 3.25 8.18
N ILE A 189 -15.28 3.45 7.92
CA ILE A 189 -14.42 2.49 7.22
C ILE A 189 -13.45 1.92 8.24
N GLY A 190 -13.74 0.73 8.74
CA GLY A 190 -13.02 0.17 9.88
C GLY A 190 -12.67 -1.30 9.74
N ARG A 191 -11.81 -1.78 10.64
CA ARG A 191 -11.53 -3.21 10.77
C ARG A 191 -12.63 -3.90 11.56
N VAL A 192 -13.03 -5.06 11.07
CA VAL A 192 -13.89 -6.01 11.76
C VAL A 192 -13.22 -7.38 11.80
N PHE A 193 -13.63 -8.21 12.75
CA PHE A 193 -12.94 -9.45 13.10
C PHE A 193 -13.95 -10.59 13.19
N ARG A 194 -13.70 -11.69 12.47
CA ARG A 194 -14.54 -12.88 12.50
C ARG A 194 -13.67 -14.11 12.69
N ASN A 195 -13.82 -14.78 13.83
CA ASN A 195 -13.04 -15.97 14.23
C ASN A 195 -13.63 -17.23 13.57
N GLU A 196 -13.52 -17.29 12.25
CA GLU A 196 -14.07 -18.34 11.40
C GLU A 196 -12.97 -18.94 10.52
N GLY A 197 -13.35 -19.79 9.55
CA GLY A 197 -12.41 -20.38 8.60
C GLY A 197 -11.70 -19.35 7.72
N VAL A 198 -10.51 -19.67 7.27
CA VAL A 198 -9.69 -18.84 6.36
C VAL A 198 -9.65 -19.52 4.99
N ASP A 199 -9.91 -18.76 3.96
CA ASP A 199 -9.76 -19.17 2.56
C ASP A 199 -9.23 -18.00 1.70
N THR A 200 -9.21 -18.15 0.39
CA THR A 200 -8.72 -17.11 -0.55
C THR A 200 -9.57 -15.84 -0.58
N ARG A 201 -10.78 -15.86 -0.01
CA ARG A 201 -11.73 -14.74 0.01
C ARG A 201 -12.09 -14.25 1.41
N HIS A 202 -11.80 -15.05 2.44
CA HIS A 202 -12.18 -14.76 3.81
C HIS A 202 -10.95 -14.71 4.70
N ASN A 203 -10.67 -13.53 5.22
CA ASN A 203 -9.65 -13.32 6.25
C ASN A 203 -10.34 -13.12 7.62
N PRO A 204 -9.71 -13.50 8.73
CA PRO A 204 -10.27 -13.31 10.07
C PRO A 204 -10.38 -11.82 10.45
N GLU A 205 -9.62 -10.95 9.82
CA GLU A 205 -9.75 -9.49 9.91
C GLU A 205 -9.83 -8.87 8.52
N PHE A 206 -10.74 -7.94 8.32
CA PHE A 206 -10.91 -7.27 7.04
C PHE A 206 -11.48 -5.85 7.21
N THR A 207 -11.31 -5.03 6.20
CA THR A 207 -11.91 -3.68 6.17
C THR A 207 -13.35 -3.78 5.71
N LEU A 208 -14.25 -3.24 6.50
CA LEU A 208 -15.67 -3.10 6.19
C LEU A 208 -16.02 -1.61 6.17
N MET A 209 -16.87 -1.21 5.24
CA MET A 209 -17.55 0.08 5.28
C MET A 209 -19.02 -0.16 5.53
N GLU A 210 -19.55 0.52 6.53
CA GLU A 210 -20.99 0.62 6.74
C GLU A 210 -21.38 2.11 6.78
N LEU A 211 -22.57 2.42 6.27
CA LEU A 211 -23.10 3.77 6.26
C LEU A 211 -24.60 3.74 6.59
N TYR A 212 -25.05 4.78 7.26
CA TYR A 212 -26.44 4.91 7.71
C TYR A 212 -26.93 6.32 7.44
N GLN A 213 -28.18 6.41 6.97
CA GLN A 213 -28.82 7.67 6.66
C GLN A 213 -30.25 7.68 7.23
N ALA A 214 -30.59 8.72 7.97
CA ALA A 214 -31.95 8.98 8.41
C ALA A 214 -32.81 9.54 7.25
N TYR A 215 -34.12 9.44 7.40
CA TYR A 215 -35.13 10.01 6.48
C TYR A 215 -35.00 9.54 5.02
N THR A 216 -34.58 8.31 4.84
CA THR A 216 -34.55 7.61 3.54
C THR A 216 -35.04 6.18 3.69
N ASP A 217 -35.35 5.55 2.58
CA ASP A 217 -35.73 4.14 2.49
C ASP A 217 -34.68 3.32 1.74
N TYR A 218 -35.01 2.06 1.45
CA TYR A 218 -34.11 1.15 0.73
C TYR A 218 -33.83 1.62 -0.71
N GLU A 219 -34.80 2.28 -1.38
CA GLU A 219 -34.63 2.79 -2.75
C GLU A 219 -33.58 3.90 -2.78
N GLY A 220 -33.64 4.84 -1.83
CA GLY A 220 -32.64 5.89 -1.68
C GLY A 220 -31.25 5.33 -1.37
N MET A 221 -31.16 4.26 -0.59
CA MET A 221 -29.87 3.59 -0.32
C MET A 221 -29.33 2.82 -1.52
N MET A 222 -30.21 2.25 -2.36
CA MET A 222 -29.82 1.65 -3.64
C MET A 222 -29.25 2.70 -4.59
N GLU A 223 -29.92 3.84 -4.75
CA GLU A 223 -29.46 4.96 -5.59
C GLU A 223 -28.11 5.51 -5.11
N LEU A 224 -27.94 5.69 -3.81
CA LEU A 224 -26.67 6.10 -3.21
C LEU A 224 -25.54 5.12 -3.56
N THR A 225 -25.80 3.82 -3.40
CA THR A 225 -24.82 2.76 -3.67
C THR A 225 -24.45 2.71 -5.15
N GLU A 226 -25.45 2.71 -6.06
CA GLU A 226 -25.20 2.73 -7.50
C GLU A 226 -24.42 3.98 -7.93
N SER A 227 -24.77 5.14 -7.38
CA SER A 227 -24.08 6.40 -7.66
C SER A 227 -22.62 6.36 -7.21
N MET A 228 -22.33 5.74 -6.08
CA MET A 228 -20.97 5.54 -5.59
C MET A 228 -20.14 4.66 -6.53
N PHE A 229 -20.71 3.51 -6.96
CA PHE A 229 -20.00 2.64 -7.90
C PHE A 229 -19.79 3.25 -9.29
N ARG A 230 -20.70 4.12 -9.74
CA ARG A 230 -20.52 4.86 -10.99
C ARG A 230 -19.48 5.97 -10.88
N TYR A 231 -19.29 6.51 -9.68
CA TYR A 231 -18.30 7.56 -9.39
C TYR A 231 -16.88 6.98 -9.31
N LEU A 232 -16.70 5.78 -8.78
CA LEU A 232 -15.41 5.08 -8.66
C LEU A 232 -14.91 4.50 -10.00
#